data_4d77f3a466871c035e827792cc977d36
#
_entry.id   4d77f3a466871c035e827792cc977d36
#
_cell.length_a   1.000
_cell.length_b   1.000
_cell.length_c   1.000
_cell.angle_alpha   90.00
_cell.angle_beta   90.00
_cell.angle_gamma   90.00
#
_symmetry.space_group_name_H-M   'P 1'
#
loop_
_entity.id
_entity.type
_entity.pdbx_description
1 polymer ?
#
loop_
_entity_poly.entity_id
_entity_poly.type
_entity_poly.pdbx_seq_one_letter_code
_entity_poly.pdbx_strand_id
1 'polypeptide(L)'
;MELWEKKLLRVNLLGPPEARFQDRRLRFRAKKAFALLCYLAAEGTRHSRRELAELLWPESDEQHARIALRSALVRLRKTLGEDDAYEEVVRLLIVDGDLLGVESRGIDLDLEALEAAVSLARTETSPEGRSADAVGRRDHIGRLKGDLRVYRGEFMEGFSLDDAPEFELWLEAERARWRRVFGELCERLRP
;
A
#
# COMPACT_ATOMS: atom_id res chain seq x y z
N MET A 1 -8.69 13.17 -22.24
CA MET A 1 -9.55 12.90 -21.07
C MET A 1 -8.78 11.89 -20.24
N GLU A 2 -8.27 12.34 -19.10
CA GLU A 2 -7.32 11.54 -18.31
C GLU A 2 -8.04 10.37 -17.67
N LEU A 3 -7.58 9.15 -17.98
CA LEU A 3 -8.12 7.86 -17.51
C LEU A 3 -8.01 7.63 -15.99
N TRP A 4 -7.43 8.57 -15.25
CA TRP A 4 -7.07 8.44 -13.83
C TRP A 4 -8.04 9.12 -12.85
N GLU A 5 -9.19 9.61 -13.32
CA GLU A 5 -10.20 10.19 -12.41
C GLU A 5 -10.82 9.16 -11.43
N LYS A 6 -10.63 7.86 -11.66
CA LYS A 6 -11.12 6.81 -10.78
C LYS A 6 -9.94 5.89 -10.38
N LYS A 7 -9.59 5.89 -9.11
CA LYS A 7 -8.66 4.88 -8.56
C LYS A 7 -9.26 3.49 -8.78
N LEU A 8 -8.62 2.69 -9.62
CA LEU A 8 -9.15 1.41 -10.08
C LEU A 8 -8.82 0.25 -9.13
N LEU A 9 -7.61 0.29 -8.56
CA LEU A 9 -7.11 -0.74 -7.66
C LEU A 9 -7.06 -0.20 -6.22
N ARG A 10 -7.82 -0.81 -5.33
CA ARG A 10 -7.70 -0.53 -3.90
C ARG A 10 -6.79 -1.57 -3.25
N VAL A 11 -5.78 -1.11 -2.52
CA VAL A 11 -4.86 -1.94 -1.75
C VAL A 11 -4.93 -1.52 -0.29
N ASN A 12 -5.37 -2.41 0.55
CA ASN A 12 -5.46 -2.19 1.99
C ASN A 12 -4.34 -2.97 2.68
N LEU A 13 -3.50 -2.28 3.41
CA LEU A 13 -2.34 -2.84 4.11
C LEU A 13 -2.42 -2.67 5.64
N LEU A 14 -3.33 -1.82 6.14
CA LEU A 14 -3.57 -1.62 7.58
C LEU A 14 -4.60 -2.63 8.10
N GLY A 15 -4.12 -3.78 8.55
CA GLY A 15 -4.85 -4.98 8.90
C GLY A 15 -4.49 -6.14 7.98
N PRO A 16 -5.30 -7.23 7.94
CA PRO A 16 -5.09 -8.31 6.98
C PRO A 16 -5.04 -7.75 5.55
N PRO A 17 -3.93 -7.98 4.80
CA PRO A 17 -3.74 -7.33 3.52
C PRO A 17 -4.73 -7.86 2.48
N GLU A 18 -5.29 -6.93 1.70
CA GLU A 18 -6.18 -7.27 0.60
C GLU A 18 -6.05 -6.29 -0.56
N ALA A 19 -6.34 -6.76 -1.77
CA ALA A 19 -6.46 -5.94 -2.95
C ALA A 19 -7.83 -6.15 -3.60
N ARG A 20 -8.42 -5.06 -4.09
CA ARG A 20 -9.73 -5.05 -4.75
C ARG A 20 -9.64 -4.24 -6.03
N PHE A 21 -10.21 -4.76 -7.09
CA PHE A 21 -10.36 -4.07 -8.35
C PHE A 21 -11.85 -3.83 -8.60
N GLN A 22 -12.26 -2.57 -8.76
CA GLN A 22 -13.67 -2.20 -8.94
C GLN A 22 -14.60 -2.92 -7.94
N ASP A 23 -14.25 -2.90 -6.65
CA ASP A 23 -14.95 -3.59 -5.55
C ASP A 23 -14.88 -5.13 -5.56
N ARG A 24 -14.33 -5.78 -6.59
CA ARG A 24 -14.09 -7.22 -6.60
C ARG A 24 -12.78 -7.54 -5.87
N ARG A 25 -12.85 -8.37 -4.83
CA ARG A 25 -11.65 -8.84 -4.12
C ARG A 25 -10.81 -9.73 -5.03
N LEU A 26 -9.53 -9.38 -5.17
CA LEU A 26 -8.57 -10.17 -5.92
C LEU A 26 -8.04 -11.34 -5.08
N ARG A 27 -7.89 -12.50 -5.72
CA ARG A 27 -7.37 -13.70 -5.07
C ARG A 27 -6.00 -14.05 -5.66
N PHE A 28 -4.97 -13.90 -4.86
CA PHE A 28 -3.60 -14.22 -5.26
C PHE A 28 -3.27 -15.65 -4.89
N ARG A 29 -3.04 -16.50 -5.90
CA ARG A 29 -2.60 -17.89 -5.69
C ARG A 29 -1.12 -17.97 -5.30
N ALA A 30 -0.31 -16.99 -5.69
CA ALA A 30 1.11 -16.90 -5.39
C ALA A 30 1.35 -15.84 -4.32
N LYS A 31 1.75 -16.26 -3.12
CA LYS A 31 1.96 -15.38 -1.97
C LYS A 31 3.02 -14.31 -2.27
N LYS A 32 4.14 -14.67 -2.91
CA LYS A 32 5.19 -13.73 -3.32
C LYS A 32 4.76 -12.75 -4.42
N ALA A 33 3.81 -13.10 -5.28
CA ALA A 33 3.25 -12.14 -6.24
C ALA A 33 2.39 -11.07 -5.54
N PHE A 34 1.69 -11.45 -4.49
CA PHE A 34 0.95 -10.50 -3.66
C PHE A 34 1.90 -9.64 -2.82
N ALA A 35 2.93 -10.24 -2.20
CA ALA A 35 3.97 -9.52 -1.48
C ALA A 35 4.65 -8.45 -2.37
N LEU A 36 4.96 -8.79 -3.62
CA LEU A 36 5.52 -7.86 -4.60
C LEU A 36 4.60 -6.65 -4.84
N LEU A 37 3.30 -6.87 -5.02
CA LEU A 37 2.33 -5.78 -5.16
C LEU A 37 2.29 -4.90 -3.92
N CYS A 38 2.19 -5.51 -2.73
CA CYS A 38 2.13 -4.78 -1.46
C CYS A 38 3.40 -3.96 -1.21
N TYR A 39 4.57 -4.54 -1.48
CA TYR A 39 5.85 -3.87 -1.36
C TYR A 39 5.93 -2.66 -2.28
N LEU A 40 5.69 -2.84 -3.58
CA LEU A 40 5.75 -1.75 -4.55
C LEU A 40 4.71 -0.64 -4.28
N ALA A 41 3.53 -1.01 -3.78
CA ALA A 41 2.50 -0.04 -3.42
C ALA A 41 2.88 0.75 -2.15
N ALA A 42 3.45 0.10 -1.13
CA ALA A 42 3.86 0.75 0.11
C ALA A 42 5.08 1.66 -0.08
N GLU A 43 6.06 1.22 -0.86
CA GLU A 43 7.27 2.01 -1.15
C GLU A 43 6.98 3.21 -2.07
N GLY A 44 6.04 3.08 -3.01
CA GLY A 44 5.67 4.15 -3.95
C GLY A 44 6.80 4.56 -4.90
N THR A 45 7.92 3.88 -4.89
CA THR A 45 9.12 4.13 -5.70
C THR A 45 9.40 2.98 -6.67
N ARG A 46 10.33 3.21 -7.62
CA ARG A 46 10.76 2.17 -8.54
C ARG A 46 11.98 1.45 -7.97
N HIS A 47 11.98 0.13 -8.09
CA HIS A 47 13.05 -0.76 -7.64
C HIS A 47 13.61 -1.56 -8.80
N SER A 48 14.90 -1.89 -8.75
CA SER A 48 15.51 -2.76 -9.75
C SER A 48 14.98 -4.20 -9.63
N ARG A 49 14.96 -4.92 -10.77
CA ARG A 49 14.60 -6.34 -10.76
C ARG A 49 15.51 -7.16 -9.87
N ARG A 50 16.78 -6.76 -9.77
CA ARG A 50 17.76 -7.41 -8.92
C ARG A 50 17.38 -7.26 -7.44
N GLU A 51 17.14 -6.03 -6.96
CA GLU A 51 16.71 -5.77 -5.58
C GLU A 51 15.45 -6.55 -5.21
N LEU A 52 14.44 -6.56 -6.08
CA LEU A 52 13.19 -7.28 -5.85
C LEU A 52 13.37 -8.81 -5.87
N ALA A 53 14.28 -9.32 -6.69
CA ALA A 53 14.59 -10.73 -6.74
C ALA A 53 15.35 -11.17 -5.47
N GLU A 54 16.33 -10.40 -5.02
CA GLU A 54 17.07 -10.62 -3.78
C GLU A 54 16.15 -10.53 -2.56
N LEU A 55 15.26 -9.54 -2.52
CA LEU A 55 14.28 -9.36 -1.44
C LEU A 55 13.33 -10.56 -1.28
N LEU A 56 12.82 -11.10 -2.38
CA LEU A 56 11.76 -12.12 -2.34
C LEU A 56 12.27 -13.56 -2.53
N TRP A 57 13.46 -13.76 -3.10
CA TRP A 57 14.06 -15.08 -3.34
C TRP A 57 15.53 -15.12 -2.97
N PRO A 58 15.92 -14.75 -1.73
CA PRO A 58 17.33 -14.64 -1.33
C PRO A 58 18.09 -15.95 -1.37
N GLU A 59 17.42 -17.08 -1.19
CA GLU A 59 18.05 -18.41 -1.22
C GLU A 59 18.29 -18.97 -2.64
N SER A 60 17.74 -18.29 -3.66
CA SER A 60 17.92 -18.68 -5.05
C SER A 60 19.17 -18.01 -5.64
N ASP A 61 19.86 -18.72 -6.53
CA ASP A 61 20.86 -18.06 -7.34
C ASP A 61 20.21 -16.96 -8.23
N GLU A 62 21.03 -16.04 -8.71
CA GLU A 62 20.57 -14.85 -9.45
C GLU A 62 19.68 -15.20 -10.64
N GLN A 63 20.00 -16.27 -11.39
CA GLN A 63 19.23 -16.67 -12.56
C GLN A 63 17.84 -17.21 -12.16
N HIS A 64 17.78 -18.07 -11.16
CA HIS A 64 16.51 -18.63 -10.68
C HIS A 64 15.64 -17.56 -10.01
N ALA A 65 16.23 -16.65 -9.23
CA ALA A 65 15.51 -15.52 -8.62
C ALA A 65 14.89 -14.60 -9.69
N ARG A 66 15.60 -14.30 -10.76
CA ARG A 66 15.06 -13.53 -11.91
C ARG A 66 13.92 -14.25 -12.62
N ILE A 67 14.02 -15.55 -12.82
CA ILE A 67 12.94 -16.36 -13.42
C ILE A 67 11.71 -16.36 -12.49
N ALA A 68 11.93 -16.52 -11.19
CA ALA A 68 10.86 -16.50 -10.19
C ALA A 68 10.15 -15.13 -10.14
N LEU A 69 10.90 -14.02 -10.15
CA LEU A 69 10.34 -12.66 -10.23
C LEU A 69 9.52 -12.46 -11.51
N ARG A 70 10.05 -12.90 -12.66
CA ARG A 70 9.30 -12.84 -13.94
C ARG A 70 7.99 -13.63 -13.84
N SER A 71 8.01 -14.81 -13.25
CA SER A 71 6.82 -15.63 -13.06
C SER A 71 5.82 -14.98 -12.10
N ALA A 72 6.30 -14.34 -11.04
CA ALA A 72 5.46 -13.58 -10.12
C ALA A 72 4.77 -12.39 -10.81
N LEU A 73 5.50 -11.64 -11.64
CA LEU A 73 4.94 -10.54 -12.45
C LEU A 73 3.88 -11.02 -13.44
N VAL A 74 4.09 -12.15 -14.10
CA VAL A 74 3.08 -12.75 -15.00
C VAL A 74 1.82 -13.11 -14.22
N ARG A 75 1.97 -13.75 -13.04
CA ARG A 75 0.83 -14.12 -12.18
C ARG A 75 0.11 -12.89 -11.63
N LEU A 76 0.87 -11.85 -11.24
CA LEU A 76 0.31 -10.59 -10.77
C LEU A 76 -0.54 -9.94 -11.88
N ARG A 77 0.01 -9.80 -13.09
CA ARG A 77 -0.72 -9.27 -14.24
C ARG A 77 -1.99 -10.07 -14.54
N LYS A 78 -1.89 -11.41 -14.50
CA LYS A 78 -3.05 -12.27 -14.71
C LYS A 78 -4.13 -12.05 -13.67
N THR A 79 -3.75 -11.95 -12.38
CA THR A 79 -4.71 -11.72 -11.29
C THR A 79 -5.38 -10.35 -11.40
N LEU A 80 -4.63 -9.32 -11.81
CA LEU A 80 -5.15 -7.99 -12.03
C LEU A 80 -6.07 -7.91 -13.26
N GLY A 81 -5.81 -8.69 -14.30
CA GLY A 81 -6.44 -8.61 -15.62
C GLY A 81 -7.38 -9.77 -15.98
N GLU A 82 -7.95 -10.49 -15.03
CA GLU A 82 -8.87 -11.61 -15.30
C GLU A 82 -10.20 -11.22 -15.96
N ASP A 83 -10.50 -9.92 -16.11
CA ASP A 83 -11.66 -9.40 -16.85
C ASP A 83 -11.20 -8.44 -17.97
N ASP A 84 -12.09 -8.07 -18.90
CA ASP A 84 -11.85 -7.22 -20.10
C ASP A 84 -11.26 -5.81 -19.83
N ALA A 85 -11.09 -5.41 -18.57
CA ALA A 85 -10.37 -4.21 -18.15
C ALA A 85 -8.82 -4.35 -18.16
N TYR A 86 -8.29 -5.35 -18.87
CA TYR A 86 -6.89 -5.77 -18.86
C TYR A 86 -5.89 -4.66 -19.20
N GLU A 87 -6.18 -3.77 -20.13
CA GLU A 87 -5.24 -2.73 -20.55
C GLU A 87 -5.04 -1.64 -19.48
N GLU A 88 -6.09 -1.26 -18.76
CA GLU A 88 -6.01 -0.20 -17.75
C GLU A 88 -5.25 -0.65 -16.50
N VAL A 89 -5.43 -1.90 -16.09
CA VAL A 89 -4.80 -2.44 -14.89
C VAL A 89 -3.35 -2.84 -15.12
N VAL A 90 -3.01 -3.30 -16.32
CA VAL A 90 -1.61 -3.57 -16.70
C VAL A 90 -0.76 -2.29 -16.69
N ARG A 91 -1.37 -1.13 -16.96
CA ARG A 91 -0.70 0.18 -16.86
C ARG A 91 -0.36 0.59 -15.44
N LEU A 92 -0.98 -0.03 -14.42
CA LEU A 92 -0.62 0.21 -13.01
C LEU A 92 0.77 -0.35 -12.66
N LEU A 93 1.23 -1.37 -13.40
CA LEU A 93 2.59 -1.90 -13.23
C LEU A 93 3.54 -1.18 -14.19
N ILE A 94 4.37 -0.33 -13.64
CA ILE A 94 5.41 0.36 -14.38
C ILE A 94 6.55 -0.62 -14.61
N VAL A 95 6.92 -0.79 -15.88
CA VAL A 95 8.09 -1.56 -16.31
C VAL A 95 8.94 -0.65 -17.21
N ASP A 96 10.02 -0.16 -16.67
CA ASP A 96 10.93 0.76 -17.35
C ASP A 96 12.34 0.17 -17.35
N GLY A 97 12.68 -0.56 -18.40
CA GLY A 97 13.93 -1.31 -18.48
C GLY A 97 14.04 -2.35 -17.34
N ASP A 98 15.03 -2.15 -16.47
CA ASP A 98 15.26 -3.00 -15.27
C ASP A 98 14.46 -2.55 -14.04
N LEU A 99 13.80 -1.40 -14.11
CA LEU A 99 13.02 -0.85 -12.99
C LEU A 99 11.58 -1.32 -13.02
N LEU A 100 11.06 -1.64 -11.85
CA LEU A 100 9.68 -2.02 -11.59
C LEU A 100 9.06 -1.11 -10.54
N GLY A 101 7.81 -0.75 -10.73
CA GLY A 101 7.04 0.06 -9.78
C GLY A 101 5.55 -0.05 -10.02
N VAL A 102 4.79 0.75 -9.30
CA VAL A 102 3.35 0.90 -9.51
C VAL A 102 3.00 2.37 -9.74
N GLU A 103 1.96 2.61 -10.53
CA GLU A 103 1.42 3.96 -10.76
C GLU A 103 0.49 4.33 -9.60
N SER A 104 0.99 5.16 -8.69
CA SER A 104 0.28 5.54 -7.46
C SER A 104 -1.07 6.23 -7.74
N ARG A 105 -1.20 6.97 -8.84
CA ARG A 105 -2.45 7.68 -9.20
C ARG A 105 -3.62 6.72 -9.44
N GLY A 106 -3.34 5.49 -9.88
CA GLY A 106 -4.36 4.47 -10.15
C GLY A 106 -4.67 3.59 -8.94
N ILE A 107 -3.96 3.76 -7.82
CA ILE A 107 -4.09 2.94 -6.61
C ILE A 107 -4.72 3.77 -5.49
N ASP A 108 -5.74 3.20 -4.84
CA ASP A 108 -6.31 3.67 -3.59
C ASP A 108 -5.65 2.90 -2.46
N LEU A 109 -4.71 3.56 -1.76
CA LEU A 109 -3.91 2.94 -0.70
C LEU A 109 -4.34 3.48 0.66
N ASP A 110 -4.67 2.60 1.59
CA ASP A 110 -5.11 2.96 2.94
C ASP A 110 -4.03 3.70 3.76
N LEU A 111 -2.75 3.51 3.41
CA LEU A 111 -1.63 4.23 4.01
C LEU A 111 -1.70 5.74 3.72
N GLU A 112 -2.05 6.12 2.49
CA GLU A 112 -2.21 7.54 2.09
C GLU A 112 -3.31 8.22 2.90
N ALA A 113 -4.41 7.50 3.13
CA ALA A 113 -5.53 8.02 3.93
C ALA A 113 -5.11 8.27 5.39
N LEU A 114 -4.34 7.37 5.99
CA LEU A 114 -3.82 7.55 7.35
C LEU A 114 -2.82 8.71 7.42
N GLU A 115 -1.90 8.84 6.47
CA GLU A 115 -0.95 9.98 6.40
C GLU A 115 -1.68 11.32 6.23
N ALA A 116 -2.69 11.36 5.38
CA ALA A 116 -3.53 12.54 5.20
C ALA A 116 -4.25 12.92 6.51
N ALA A 117 -4.80 11.96 7.24
CA ALA A 117 -5.46 12.18 8.52
C ALA A 117 -4.49 12.75 9.58
N VAL A 118 -3.26 12.21 9.65
CA VAL A 118 -2.21 12.73 10.55
C VAL A 118 -1.80 14.15 10.17
N SER A 119 -1.58 14.40 8.88
CA SER A 119 -1.21 15.73 8.37
C SER A 119 -2.27 16.78 8.73
N LEU A 120 -3.52 16.42 8.57
CA LEU A 120 -4.67 17.25 8.90
C LEU A 120 -4.73 17.53 10.42
N ALA A 121 -4.57 16.50 11.26
CA ALA A 121 -4.54 16.63 12.70
C ALA A 121 -3.35 17.50 13.20
N ARG A 122 -2.23 17.50 12.48
CA ARG A 122 -1.06 18.36 12.77
C ARG A 122 -1.38 19.85 12.52
N THR A 123 -2.05 20.17 11.41
CA THR A 123 -2.42 21.54 11.06
C THR A 123 -3.38 22.16 12.07
N GLU A 124 -4.30 21.39 12.63
CA GLU A 124 -5.29 21.87 13.59
C GLU A 124 -4.74 22.10 15.01
N THR A 125 -3.70 21.35 15.39
CA THR A 125 -3.03 21.54 16.68
C THR A 125 -2.03 22.70 16.65
N SER A 126 -1.74 23.29 15.50
CA SER A 126 -0.88 24.46 15.38
C SER A 126 -1.55 25.72 15.98
N PRO A 127 -0.78 26.63 16.59
CA PRO A 127 -1.30 27.90 17.16
C PRO A 127 -2.07 28.74 16.13
N GLU A 128 -1.71 28.65 14.86
CA GLU A 128 -2.33 29.38 13.75
C GLU A 128 -3.68 28.77 13.33
N GLY A 129 -3.89 27.47 13.54
CA GLY A 129 -5.14 26.75 13.21
C GLY A 129 -6.24 26.88 14.26
N ARG A 130 -5.96 27.49 15.44
CA ARG A 130 -6.93 27.63 16.55
C ARG A 130 -8.03 28.68 16.28
N SER A 131 -8.01 29.38 15.15
CA SER A 131 -9.01 30.39 14.76
C SER A 131 -10.29 29.82 14.14
N ALA A 132 -10.40 28.49 13.97
CA ALA A 132 -11.61 27.88 13.42
C ALA A 132 -12.71 27.75 14.47
N ASP A 133 -13.95 28.06 14.06
CA ASP A 133 -15.16 27.94 14.87
C ASP A 133 -15.30 26.54 15.51
N ALA A 134 -15.83 26.49 16.73
CA ALA A 134 -16.08 25.22 17.44
C ALA A 134 -16.95 24.23 16.64
N VAL A 135 -17.76 24.70 15.71
CA VAL A 135 -18.60 23.90 14.81
C VAL A 135 -17.74 23.26 13.73
N GLY A 136 -16.85 24.01 13.07
CA GLY A 136 -15.94 23.47 12.07
C GLY A 136 -15.01 22.41 12.64
N ARG A 137 -14.55 22.58 13.89
CA ARG A 137 -13.71 21.61 14.60
C ARG A 137 -14.43 20.30 14.89
N ARG A 138 -15.74 20.33 15.26
CA ARG A 138 -16.53 19.10 15.48
C ARG A 138 -16.76 18.30 14.21
N ASP A 139 -17.06 18.97 13.11
CA ASP A 139 -17.26 18.31 11.81
C ASP A 139 -15.96 17.67 11.31
N HIS A 140 -14.85 18.32 11.59
CA HIS A 140 -13.53 17.87 11.18
C HIS A 140 -13.06 16.65 12.00
N ILE A 141 -13.21 16.70 13.32
CA ILE A 141 -12.97 15.53 14.20
C ILE A 141 -13.89 14.36 13.82
N GLY A 142 -15.11 14.65 13.37
CA GLY A 142 -16.04 13.65 12.85
C GLY A 142 -15.49 12.93 11.60
N ARG A 143 -14.90 13.68 10.66
CA ARG A 143 -14.25 13.12 9.46
C ARG A 143 -13.01 12.30 9.83
N LEU A 144 -12.12 12.84 10.66
CA LEU A 144 -10.93 12.13 11.16
C LEU A 144 -11.28 10.83 11.89
N LYS A 145 -12.37 10.82 12.68
CA LYS A 145 -12.89 9.58 13.29
C LYS A 145 -13.43 8.58 12.27
N GLY A 146 -13.95 9.07 11.13
CA GLY A 146 -14.31 8.24 9.98
C GLY A 146 -13.07 7.60 9.35
N ASP A 147 -12.01 8.37 9.23
CA ASP A 147 -10.73 7.93 8.65
C ASP A 147 -9.99 6.94 9.55
N LEU A 148 -10.21 6.95 10.88
CA LEU A 148 -9.71 5.92 11.78
C LEU A 148 -10.19 4.50 11.44
N ARG A 149 -11.31 4.34 10.71
CA ARG A 149 -11.78 3.05 10.23
C ARG A 149 -10.87 2.43 9.16
N VAL A 150 -9.97 3.22 8.58
CA VAL A 150 -8.94 2.77 7.65
C VAL A 150 -7.93 1.87 8.39
N TYR A 151 -7.62 2.19 9.65
CA TYR A 151 -6.75 1.35 10.48
C TYR A 151 -7.52 0.15 11.04
N ARG A 152 -7.51 -0.97 10.33
CA ARG A 152 -8.21 -2.21 10.67
C ARG A 152 -7.38 -3.15 11.55
N GLY A 153 -6.07 -2.89 11.64
CA GLY A 153 -5.11 -3.70 12.39
C GLY A 153 -3.67 -3.34 12.03
N GLU A 154 -2.73 -4.16 12.44
CA GLU A 154 -1.31 -3.97 12.17
C GLU A 154 -1.01 -4.05 10.67
N PHE A 155 0.03 -3.35 10.22
CA PHE A 155 0.45 -3.38 8.82
C PHE A 155 0.68 -4.81 8.34
N MET A 156 -0.03 -5.22 7.28
CA MET A 156 -0.06 -6.57 6.72
C MET A 156 -0.25 -7.67 7.78
N GLU A 157 -1.22 -7.48 8.68
CA GLU A 157 -1.52 -8.39 9.78
C GLU A 157 -1.74 -9.83 9.28
N GLY A 158 -1.04 -10.78 9.91
CA GLY A 158 -1.11 -12.20 9.57
C GLY A 158 -0.42 -12.60 8.25
N PHE A 159 0.28 -11.67 7.60
CA PHE A 159 1.10 -11.98 6.42
C PHE A 159 2.57 -12.19 6.83
N SER A 160 3.23 -13.19 6.24
CA SER A 160 4.66 -13.48 6.41
C SER A 160 5.21 -14.20 5.18
N LEU A 161 6.50 -14.18 4.96
CA LEU A 161 7.23 -14.96 3.96
C LEU A 161 8.42 -15.66 4.63
N ASP A 162 8.21 -16.87 5.14
CA ASP A 162 9.20 -17.60 5.95
C ASP A 162 10.53 -17.87 5.21
N ASP A 163 10.50 -17.84 3.88
CA ASP A 163 11.64 -18.03 2.98
C ASP A 163 12.19 -16.71 2.39
N ALA A 164 11.90 -15.56 3.02
CA ALA A 164 12.35 -14.24 2.56
C ALA A 164 12.67 -13.33 3.77
N PRO A 165 13.78 -13.58 4.50
CA PRO A 165 14.08 -12.87 5.76
C PRO A 165 14.22 -11.36 5.59
N GLU A 166 14.74 -10.87 4.46
CA GLU A 166 14.86 -9.44 4.21
C GLU A 166 13.51 -8.76 3.99
N PHE A 167 12.57 -9.46 3.36
CA PHE A 167 11.19 -9.00 3.29
C PHE A 167 10.54 -8.97 4.68
N GLU A 168 10.81 -9.95 5.54
CA GLU A 168 10.31 -9.96 6.93
C GLU A 168 10.88 -8.79 7.75
N LEU A 169 12.16 -8.47 7.59
CA LEU A 169 12.77 -7.30 8.24
C LEU A 169 12.12 -5.99 7.77
N TRP A 170 11.88 -5.84 6.47
CA TRP A 170 11.13 -4.71 5.93
C TRP A 170 9.71 -4.65 6.51
N LEU A 171 9.02 -5.79 6.56
CA LEU A 171 7.66 -5.89 7.08
C LEU A 171 7.58 -5.47 8.55
N GLU A 172 8.54 -5.87 9.38
CA GLU A 172 8.63 -5.46 10.80
C GLU A 172 8.92 -3.97 10.94
N ALA A 173 9.79 -3.42 10.11
CA ALA A 173 10.09 -2.00 10.09
C ALA A 173 8.85 -1.17 9.74
N GLU A 174 8.09 -1.59 8.71
CA GLU A 174 6.84 -0.93 8.32
C GLU A 174 5.75 -1.08 9.39
N ARG A 175 5.63 -2.24 10.06
CA ARG A 175 4.73 -2.41 11.21
C ARG A 175 5.05 -1.40 12.32
N ALA A 176 6.31 -1.25 12.66
CA ALA A 176 6.74 -0.28 13.68
C ALA A 176 6.49 1.17 13.25
N ARG A 177 6.71 1.49 11.96
CA ARG A 177 6.44 2.80 11.38
C ARG A 177 4.95 3.16 11.48
N TRP A 178 4.07 2.30 10.96
CA TRP A 178 2.64 2.58 10.87
C TRP A 178 1.95 2.56 12.25
N ARG A 179 2.46 1.76 13.19
CA ARG A 179 2.02 1.81 14.59
C ARG A 179 2.32 3.17 15.22
N ARG A 180 3.50 3.78 14.93
CA ARG A 180 3.83 5.13 15.40
C ARG A 180 2.95 6.19 14.77
N VAL A 181 2.73 6.11 13.45
CA VAL A 181 1.87 7.05 12.70
C VAL A 181 0.44 7.02 13.26
N PHE A 182 -0.11 5.84 13.47
CA PHE A 182 -1.44 5.69 14.09
C PHE A 182 -1.48 6.18 15.54
N GLY A 183 -0.46 5.88 16.34
CA GLY A 183 -0.32 6.37 17.71
C GLY A 183 -0.32 7.89 17.78
N GLU A 184 0.41 8.58 16.88
CA GLU A 184 0.41 10.03 16.78
C GLU A 184 -1.00 10.58 16.51
N LEU A 185 -1.74 9.98 15.58
CA LEU A 185 -3.10 10.37 15.28
C LEU A 185 -4.00 10.23 16.52
N CYS A 186 -3.92 9.10 17.22
CA CYS A 186 -4.70 8.85 18.43
C CYS A 186 -4.39 9.87 19.55
N GLU A 187 -3.13 10.24 19.74
CA GLU A 187 -2.73 11.24 20.73
C GLU A 187 -3.31 12.62 20.41
N ARG A 188 -3.31 13.02 19.14
CA ARG A 188 -3.85 14.32 18.69
C ARG A 188 -5.37 14.40 18.75
N LEU A 189 -6.06 13.27 18.64
CA LEU A 189 -7.51 13.17 18.72
C LEU A 189 -8.05 12.98 20.14
N ARG A 190 -7.18 12.90 21.15
CA ARG A 190 -7.60 12.89 22.56
C ARG A 190 -8.28 14.22 22.91
N PRO A 191 -9.41 14.17 23.60
CA PRO A 191 -10.17 15.36 24.02
C PRO A 191 -9.36 16.19 25.02
#